data_00051fd4de9cc477e5a593dd55992e6d
#
_entry.id   00051fd4de9cc477e5a593dd55992e6d
#
_cell.length_a   1.000
_cell.length_b   1.000
_cell.length_c   1.000
_cell.angle_alpha   90.00
_cell.angle_beta   90.00
_cell.angle_gamma   90.00
#
_symmetry.space_group_name_H-M   'P 1'
#
loop_
_entity.id
_entity.type
_entity.pdbx_description
1 polymer ?
#
loop_
_entity_poly.entity_id
_entity_poly.type
_entity_poly.pdbx_seq_one_letter_code
_entity_poly.pdbx_strand_id
1 'polypeptide(L)'
;DETYDYSNLDVYSRMYPALSEIQEYLDKDGSKPFLLVEYCHSMGNGPGDFEDYFQMIQDNDKMCGGFVWEWCDHAIAHGTAENGKTIYAYGGDHGEEIHDGNFCMDGLVYPDRTVHTGLLEYKNVYRPARVISYNKESGELVLHNYMDFDDLKDYVKISYELTQDGLVISKGILPEFSVAPHGEGKTNLKINVPENGKCYLKLIYHLKKEL
;
A
#
# COMPACT_ATOMS: atom_id res chain seq x y z
N ASP A 1 5.41 14.96 23.26
CA ASP A 1 4.91 15.59 24.49
C ASP A 1 5.95 15.34 25.59
N GLU A 2 6.58 16.41 26.13
CA GLU A 2 7.63 16.35 27.14
C GLU A 2 7.15 15.74 28.50
N THR A 3 5.85 15.42 28.60
CA THR A 3 5.25 14.89 29.82
C THR A 3 5.27 13.37 29.95
N TYR A 4 5.67 12.64 28.90
CA TYR A 4 5.65 11.18 28.91
C TYR A 4 7.07 10.61 29.06
N ASP A 5 7.26 9.76 30.05
CA ASP A 5 8.49 8.96 30.22
C ASP A 5 8.43 7.70 29.35
N TYR A 6 9.22 7.67 28.30
CA TYR A 6 9.38 6.54 27.38
C TYR A 6 10.53 5.61 27.73
N SER A 7 11.20 5.84 28.87
CA SER A 7 12.42 5.09 29.25
C SER A 7 12.19 3.58 29.34
N ASN A 8 10.98 3.17 29.73
CA ASN A 8 10.61 1.77 29.93
C ASN A 8 10.00 1.09 28.68
N LEU A 9 9.96 1.76 27.55
CA LEU A 9 9.42 1.22 26.29
C LEU A 9 10.56 0.83 25.36
N ASP A 10 10.44 -0.30 24.68
CA ASP A 10 11.41 -0.76 23.67
C ASP A 10 11.20 -0.09 22.31
N VAL A 11 9.97 0.32 22.03
CA VAL A 11 9.54 0.94 20.77
C VAL A 11 8.91 2.31 21.04
N TYR A 12 9.28 3.29 20.27
CA TYR A 12 8.61 4.59 20.27
C TYR A 12 7.45 4.55 19.29
N SER A 13 6.25 4.82 19.75
CA SER A 13 5.05 4.74 18.90
C SER A 13 4.24 6.02 18.91
N ARG A 14 3.55 6.27 17.80
CA ARG A 14 2.62 7.39 17.63
C ARG A 14 1.39 6.96 16.85
N MET A 15 0.30 7.62 17.17
CA MET A 15 -0.98 7.56 16.47
C MET A 15 -1.13 8.81 15.63
N TYR A 16 -1.32 8.67 14.33
CA TYR A 16 -1.50 9.75 13.35
C TYR A 16 -0.47 10.90 13.42
N PRO A 17 0.83 10.62 13.56
CA PRO A 17 1.83 11.69 13.54
C PRO A 17 1.92 12.30 12.14
N ALA A 18 2.10 13.61 12.06
CA ALA A 18 2.52 14.24 10.81
C ALA A 18 3.94 13.78 10.42
N LEU A 19 4.25 13.76 9.13
CA LEU A 19 5.60 13.40 8.64
C LEU A 19 6.70 14.25 9.29
N SER A 20 6.41 15.53 9.55
CA SER A 20 7.33 16.44 10.25
C SER A 20 7.62 16.01 11.69
N GLU A 21 6.64 15.45 12.40
CA GLU A 21 6.82 14.97 13.77
C GLU A 21 7.67 13.67 13.79
N ILE A 22 7.48 12.81 12.79
CA ILE A 22 8.34 11.64 12.61
C ILE A 22 9.77 12.08 12.35
N GLN A 23 9.97 13.01 11.42
CA GLN A 23 11.29 13.52 11.07
C GLN A 23 11.97 14.18 12.28
N GLU A 24 11.25 14.96 13.07
CA GLU A 24 11.76 15.58 14.29
C GLU A 24 12.27 14.54 15.30
N TYR A 25 11.56 13.43 15.48
CA TYR A 25 12.01 12.33 16.33
C TYR A 25 13.28 11.67 15.78
N LEU A 26 13.32 11.38 14.48
CA LEU A 26 14.45 10.75 13.83
C LEU A 26 15.71 11.61 13.91
N ASP A 27 15.57 12.94 13.82
CA ASP A 27 16.67 13.89 13.87
C ASP A 27 17.21 14.11 15.29
N LYS A 28 16.34 14.15 16.30
CA LYS A 28 16.70 14.50 17.68
C LYS A 28 17.18 13.31 18.49
N ASP A 29 16.41 12.26 18.51
CA ASP A 29 16.65 11.08 19.35
C ASP A 29 16.87 9.85 18.47
N GLY A 30 15.82 9.35 17.86
CA GLY A 30 15.85 8.15 17.03
C GLY A 30 16.56 6.95 17.69
N SER A 31 16.60 6.91 19.03
CA SER A 31 17.29 5.85 19.79
C SER A 31 16.51 4.53 19.79
N LYS A 32 15.20 4.61 19.60
CA LYS A 32 14.28 3.45 19.57
C LYS A 32 13.63 3.31 18.20
N PRO A 33 13.26 2.08 17.80
CA PRO A 33 12.47 1.89 16.60
C PRO A 33 11.15 2.68 16.68
N PHE A 34 10.74 3.29 15.56
CA PHE A 34 9.50 4.06 15.47
C PHE A 34 8.40 3.23 14.83
N LEU A 35 7.25 3.15 15.48
CA LEU A 35 6.07 2.43 15.00
C LEU A 35 4.86 3.37 14.87
N LEU A 36 4.25 3.40 13.70
CA LEU A 36 2.96 4.03 13.47
C LEU A 36 1.86 3.09 13.97
N VAL A 37 1.37 3.25 15.20
CA VAL A 37 0.35 2.34 15.75
C VAL A 37 -1.00 2.53 15.07
N GLU A 38 -1.25 3.73 14.55
CA GLU A 38 -2.35 4.05 13.63
C GLU A 38 -1.89 5.15 12.67
N TYR A 39 -2.21 5.00 11.38
CA TYR A 39 -1.98 6.04 10.38
C TYR A 39 -2.95 5.88 9.20
N CYS A 40 -3.04 6.87 8.34
CA CYS A 40 -3.85 6.86 7.13
C CYS A 40 -5.29 6.41 7.38
N HIS A 41 -6.00 7.09 8.30
CA HIS A 41 -7.38 6.80 8.67
C HIS A 41 -8.29 6.73 7.45
N SER A 42 -8.97 5.59 7.24
CA SER A 42 -9.66 5.31 5.97
C SER A 42 -11.13 5.70 5.93
N MET A 43 -11.63 6.42 6.94
CA MET A 43 -13.01 6.92 6.97
C MET A 43 -13.27 7.97 5.89
N GLY A 44 -14.44 7.94 5.27
CA GLY A 44 -14.89 8.93 4.32
C GLY A 44 -14.05 8.93 3.03
N ASN A 45 -13.36 10.04 2.74
CA ASN A 45 -12.48 10.17 1.58
C ASN A 45 -11.04 9.67 1.82
N GLY A 46 -10.76 9.16 3.05
CA GLY A 46 -9.51 8.50 3.33
C GLY A 46 -9.43 7.12 2.65
N PRO A 47 -8.30 6.44 2.83
CA PRO A 47 -7.05 6.97 3.38
C PRO A 47 -6.27 7.81 2.38
N GLY A 48 -5.38 8.67 2.88
CA GLY A 48 -4.47 9.50 2.07
C GLY A 48 -3.01 9.31 2.47
N ASP A 49 -2.11 9.92 1.70
CA ASP A 49 -0.67 10.06 1.99
C ASP A 49 0.12 8.75 2.14
N PHE A 50 -0.42 7.62 1.66
CA PHE A 50 0.26 6.32 1.73
C PHE A 50 1.67 6.34 1.14
N GLU A 51 1.86 7.02 0.01
CA GLU A 51 3.16 7.10 -0.65
C GLU A 51 4.18 7.83 0.21
N ASP A 52 3.79 8.94 0.84
CA ASP A 52 4.69 9.75 1.66
C ASP A 52 5.14 8.98 2.91
N TYR A 53 4.21 8.30 3.59
CA TYR A 53 4.56 7.41 4.71
C TYR A 53 5.39 6.21 4.27
N PHE A 54 5.09 5.61 3.11
CA PHE A 54 5.87 4.51 2.56
C PHE A 54 7.32 4.94 2.32
N GLN A 55 7.55 6.09 1.69
CA GLN A 55 8.90 6.62 1.46
C GLN A 55 9.61 6.88 2.80
N MET A 56 8.94 7.51 3.76
CA MET A 56 9.50 7.76 5.09
C MET A 56 9.95 6.46 5.77
N ILE A 57 9.14 5.39 5.67
CA ILE A 57 9.46 4.07 6.23
C ILE A 57 10.66 3.46 5.52
N GLN A 58 10.70 3.51 4.18
CA GLN A 58 11.77 2.89 3.40
C GLN A 58 13.11 3.62 3.50
N ASP A 59 13.08 4.95 3.69
CA ASP A 59 14.27 5.78 3.75
C ASP A 59 14.93 5.81 5.14
N ASN A 60 14.28 5.22 6.16
CA ASN A 60 14.75 5.31 7.55
C ASN A 60 14.76 3.94 8.25
N ASP A 61 15.93 3.39 8.49
CA ASP A 61 16.15 2.09 9.15
C ASP A 61 15.52 1.97 10.56
N LYS A 62 15.18 3.11 11.17
CA LYS A 62 14.52 3.15 12.48
C LYS A 62 13.01 3.06 12.41
N MET A 63 12.43 3.19 11.24
CA MET A 63 10.99 3.03 11.03
C MET A 63 10.66 1.54 10.90
N CYS A 64 9.87 0.99 11.82
CA CYS A 64 9.45 -0.41 11.74
C CYS A 64 8.15 -0.65 10.95
N GLY A 65 7.55 0.42 10.44
CA GLY A 65 6.30 0.34 9.68
C GLY A 65 5.10 0.88 10.46
N GLY A 66 3.89 0.43 10.09
CA GLY A 66 2.69 0.93 10.73
C GLY A 66 1.44 0.13 10.40
N PHE A 67 0.36 0.46 11.13
CA PHE A 67 -0.95 -0.15 10.99
C PHE A 67 -1.94 0.90 10.48
N VAL A 68 -2.49 0.67 9.30
CA VAL A 68 -3.55 1.52 8.76
C VAL A 68 -4.81 1.37 9.62
N TRP A 69 -5.44 2.47 9.99
CA TRP A 69 -6.72 2.44 10.67
C TRP A 69 -7.85 2.63 9.65
N GLU A 70 -8.63 1.58 9.36
CA GLU A 70 -8.44 0.23 9.83
C GLU A 70 -8.77 -0.81 8.74
N TRP A 71 -8.82 -2.09 9.12
CA TRP A 71 -9.00 -3.16 8.14
C TRP A 71 -10.41 -3.23 7.57
N CYS A 72 -11.44 -3.19 8.43
CA CYS A 72 -12.80 -3.52 8.03
C CYS A 72 -13.84 -2.62 8.66
N ASP A 73 -14.78 -2.12 7.88
CA ASP A 73 -15.97 -1.44 8.40
C ASP A 73 -16.69 -2.31 9.43
N HIS A 74 -16.97 -1.76 10.60
CA HIS A 74 -17.70 -2.42 11.69
C HIS A 74 -19.19 -2.18 11.56
N ALA A 75 -19.87 -3.02 10.76
CA ALA A 75 -21.31 -2.96 10.62
C ALA A 75 -21.93 -4.35 10.49
N ILE A 76 -23.18 -4.47 10.87
CA ILE A 76 -23.93 -5.73 10.92
C ILE A 76 -24.99 -5.73 9.82
N ALA A 77 -25.08 -6.80 9.06
CA ALA A 77 -26.12 -6.96 8.05
C ALA A 77 -27.51 -6.96 8.71
N HIS A 78 -28.38 -6.01 8.34
CA HIS A 78 -29.69 -5.78 8.95
C HIS A 78 -30.86 -6.01 8.00
N GLY A 79 -30.60 -6.51 6.81
CA GLY A 79 -31.62 -6.79 5.81
C GLY A 79 -31.20 -6.46 4.38
N THR A 80 -32.18 -6.35 3.51
CA THR A 80 -31.94 -6.07 2.08
C THR A 80 -32.84 -4.92 1.63
N ALA A 81 -32.26 -3.97 0.95
CA ALA A 81 -33.00 -2.85 0.35
C ALA A 81 -33.79 -3.33 -0.91
N GLU A 82 -34.74 -2.52 -1.38
CA GLU A 82 -35.56 -2.79 -2.56
C GLU A 82 -34.72 -3.06 -3.83
N ASN A 83 -33.53 -2.47 -3.93
CA ASN A 83 -32.58 -2.68 -5.03
C ASN A 83 -31.71 -3.93 -4.87
N GLY A 84 -31.97 -4.78 -3.87
CA GLY A 84 -31.24 -6.01 -3.61
C GLY A 84 -29.92 -5.85 -2.87
N LYS A 85 -29.52 -4.64 -2.46
CA LYS A 85 -28.29 -4.41 -1.69
C LYS A 85 -28.52 -4.70 -0.22
N THR A 86 -27.50 -5.25 0.43
CA THR A 86 -27.49 -5.42 1.90
C THR A 86 -27.54 -4.06 2.59
N ILE A 87 -28.41 -3.95 3.58
CA ILE A 87 -28.45 -2.83 4.52
C ILE A 87 -27.53 -3.21 5.68
N TYR A 88 -26.60 -2.31 6.01
CA TYR A 88 -25.74 -2.44 7.18
C TYR A 88 -26.14 -1.44 8.26
N ALA A 89 -26.24 -1.92 9.48
CA ALA A 89 -26.54 -1.12 10.66
C ALA A 89 -25.27 -0.91 11.49
N TYR A 90 -25.03 0.31 11.97
CA TYR A 90 -23.88 0.69 12.79
C TYR A 90 -24.23 1.90 13.67
N GLY A 91 -23.37 2.23 14.61
CA GLY A 91 -23.34 3.45 15.40
C GLY A 91 -24.69 4.09 15.77
N GLY A 92 -25.45 3.49 16.71
CA GLY A 92 -26.76 3.95 17.15
C GLY A 92 -27.96 3.27 16.45
N ASP A 93 -27.74 2.57 15.33
CA ASP A 93 -28.83 1.94 14.55
C ASP A 93 -29.51 0.77 15.27
N HIS A 94 -28.88 0.22 16.31
CA HIS A 94 -29.43 -0.85 17.15
C HIS A 94 -30.14 -0.34 18.41
N GLY A 95 -30.23 0.99 18.58
CA GLY A 95 -30.86 1.64 19.73
C GLY A 95 -29.95 1.81 20.94
N GLU A 96 -28.66 1.63 20.77
CA GLU A 96 -27.66 1.95 21.79
C GLU A 96 -27.56 3.46 22.00
N GLU A 97 -27.47 3.88 23.28
CA GLU A 97 -27.41 5.29 23.66
C GLU A 97 -25.99 5.87 23.57
N ILE A 98 -24.96 5.02 23.74
CA ILE A 98 -23.55 5.43 23.69
C ILE A 98 -22.95 4.89 22.40
N HIS A 99 -22.66 5.78 21.48
CA HIS A 99 -22.03 5.45 20.18
C HIS A 99 -21.37 6.69 19.57
N ASP A 100 -20.43 6.47 18.65
CA ASP A 100 -19.70 7.52 17.90
C ASP A 100 -20.16 7.63 16.44
N GLY A 101 -21.41 7.23 16.13
CA GLY A 101 -21.99 7.33 14.79
C GLY A 101 -21.22 6.51 13.77
N ASN A 102 -20.66 7.18 12.76
CA ASN A 102 -19.93 6.54 11.66
C ASN A 102 -18.44 6.32 11.92
N PHE A 103 -17.91 6.55 13.14
CA PHE A 103 -16.52 6.27 13.50
C PHE A 103 -16.24 4.77 13.73
N CYS A 104 -16.89 3.95 12.96
CA CYS A 104 -16.71 2.51 12.80
C CYS A 104 -16.82 2.09 11.32
N MET A 105 -16.97 3.10 10.43
CA MET A 105 -17.05 2.92 8.97
C MET A 105 -15.77 3.48 8.34
N ASP A 106 -14.64 2.91 8.70
CA ASP A 106 -13.29 3.38 8.46
C ASP A 106 -12.34 2.25 8.00
N GLY A 107 -12.94 1.19 7.46
CA GLY A 107 -12.21 0.04 6.93
C GLY A 107 -11.61 0.24 5.55
N LEU A 108 -10.55 -0.52 5.26
CA LEU A 108 -10.05 -0.74 3.90
C LEU A 108 -10.95 -1.68 3.10
N VAL A 109 -11.81 -2.44 3.79
CA VAL A 109 -12.82 -3.31 3.19
C VAL A 109 -14.19 -3.05 3.83
N TYR A 110 -15.24 -3.31 3.06
CA TYR A 110 -16.63 -3.32 3.54
C TYR A 110 -16.88 -4.49 4.53
N PRO A 111 -18.01 -4.50 5.25
CA PRO A 111 -18.33 -5.58 6.19
C PRO A 111 -18.37 -6.97 5.54
N ASP A 112 -18.71 -7.05 4.24
CA ASP A 112 -18.73 -8.28 3.45
C ASP A 112 -17.36 -8.66 2.86
N ARG A 113 -16.30 -7.90 3.21
CA ARG A 113 -14.92 -8.04 2.73
C ARG A 113 -14.69 -7.63 1.28
N THR A 114 -15.65 -7.06 0.60
CA THR A 114 -15.37 -6.38 -0.68
C THR A 114 -14.49 -5.16 -0.46
N VAL A 115 -13.65 -4.84 -1.44
CA VAL A 115 -12.60 -3.83 -1.26
C VAL A 115 -13.14 -2.40 -1.40
N HIS A 116 -12.71 -1.49 -0.51
CA HIS A 116 -12.81 -0.07 -0.73
C HIS A 116 -11.75 0.41 -1.73
N THR A 117 -11.98 1.57 -2.32
CA THR A 117 -11.00 2.19 -3.24
C THR A 117 -9.65 2.40 -2.57
N GLY A 118 -9.63 2.76 -1.28
CA GLY A 118 -8.40 2.95 -0.51
C GLY A 118 -7.51 1.72 -0.44
N LEU A 119 -8.08 0.51 -0.40
CA LEU A 119 -7.29 -0.72 -0.43
C LEU A 119 -6.59 -0.93 -1.77
N LEU A 120 -7.15 -0.47 -2.88
CA LEU A 120 -6.50 -0.54 -4.19
C LEU A 120 -5.27 0.36 -4.24
N GLU A 121 -5.35 1.54 -3.65
CA GLU A 121 -4.19 2.45 -3.51
C GLU A 121 -3.15 1.85 -2.57
N TYR A 122 -3.55 1.36 -1.40
CA TYR A 122 -2.66 0.67 -0.46
C TYR A 122 -1.91 -0.48 -1.14
N LYS A 123 -2.62 -1.35 -1.87
CA LYS A 123 -2.02 -2.44 -2.65
C LYS A 123 -1.00 -1.93 -3.68
N ASN A 124 -1.29 -0.79 -4.32
CA ASN A 124 -0.39 -0.20 -5.31
C ASN A 124 0.87 0.39 -4.66
N VAL A 125 0.73 1.08 -3.53
CA VAL A 125 1.87 1.67 -2.81
C VAL A 125 2.76 0.58 -2.21
N TYR A 126 2.17 -0.43 -1.55
CA TYR A 126 2.92 -1.50 -0.87
C TYR A 126 3.24 -2.71 -1.76
N ARG A 127 3.24 -2.53 -3.09
CA ARG A 127 3.67 -3.61 -4.00
C ARG A 127 5.14 -3.99 -3.77
N PRO A 128 5.50 -5.29 -3.92
CA PRO A 128 6.82 -5.80 -3.54
C PRO A 128 7.96 -5.25 -4.38
N ALA A 129 7.68 -4.76 -5.59
CA ALA A 129 8.69 -4.21 -6.47
C ALA A 129 8.20 -2.98 -7.22
N ARG A 130 9.09 -2.03 -7.48
CA ARG A 130 8.80 -0.83 -8.25
C ARG A 130 9.79 -0.65 -9.40
N VAL A 131 9.30 -0.07 -10.49
CA VAL A 131 10.14 0.33 -11.61
C VAL A 131 10.94 1.57 -11.22
N ILE A 132 12.26 1.46 -11.31
CA ILE A 132 13.17 2.59 -11.13
C ILE A 132 13.39 3.30 -12.46
N SER A 133 13.61 2.52 -13.54
CA SER A 133 13.77 3.10 -14.87
C SER A 133 13.43 2.09 -15.97
N TYR A 134 13.03 2.62 -17.11
CA TYR A 134 12.89 1.86 -18.35
C TYR A 134 13.43 2.66 -19.52
N ASN A 135 14.38 2.07 -20.24
CA ASN A 135 14.93 2.64 -21.47
C ASN A 135 14.29 1.95 -22.67
N LYS A 136 13.43 2.65 -23.40
CA LYS A 136 12.70 2.11 -24.54
C LYS A 136 13.58 1.70 -25.72
N GLU A 137 14.78 2.30 -25.88
CA GLU A 137 15.70 2.03 -27.00
C GLU A 137 16.49 0.76 -26.77
N SER A 138 17.07 0.60 -25.58
CA SER A 138 17.82 -0.60 -25.22
C SER A 138 16.94 -1.74 -24.73
N GLY A 139 15.75 -1.43 -24.19
CA GLY A 139 14.87 -2.36 -23.49
C GLY A 139 15.30 -2.61 -22.04
N GLU A 140 16.30 -1.91 -21.52
CA GLU A 140 16.71 -2.06 -20.11
C GLU A 140 15.59 -1.63 -19.18
N LEU A 141 15.18 -2.53 -18.30
CA LEU A 141 14.22 -2.31 -17.22
C LEU A 141 14.91 -2.57 -15.89
N VAL A 142 14.85 -1.59 -14.99
CA VAL A 142 15.41 -1.68 -13.63
C VAL A 142 14.28 -1.72 -12.63
N LEU A 143 14.27 -2.72 -11.76
CA LEU A 143 13.34 -2.85 -10.65
C LEU A 143 14.09 -2.78 -9.31
N HIS A 144 13.44 -2.19 -8.30
CA HIS A 144 13.84 -2.27 -6.91
C HIS A 144 12.91 -3.23 -6.16
N ASN A 145 13.48 -4.07 -5.31
CA ASN A 145 12.76 -5.00 -4.43
C ASN A 145 12.63 -4.39 -3.03
N TYR A 146 11.40 -4.15 -2.59
CA TYR A 146 11.08 -3.60 -1.27
C TYR A 146 10.80 -4.64 -0.18
N MET A 147 10.98 -5.94 -0.50
CA MET A 147 10.84 -7.00 0.49
C MET A 147 12.09 -7.12 1.35
N ASP A 148 11.91 -7.58 2.60
CA ASP A 148 13.00 -7.70 3.58
C ASP A 148 13.73 -9.04 3.49
N PHE A 149 13.06 -10.12 3.03
CA PHE A 149 13.59 -11.48 3.17
C PHE A 149 13.66 -12.24 1.86
N ASP A 150 12.78 -11.96 0.90
CA ASP A 150 12.65 -12.76 -0.31
C ASP A 150 13.27 -12.08 -1.53
N ASP A 151 14.00 -12.86 -2.33
CA ASP A 151 14.38 -12.42 -3.68
C ASP A 151 13.11 -12.34 -4.55
N LEU A 152 13.02 -11.30 -5.38
CA LEU A 152 11.86 -11.04 -6.21
C LEU A 152 11.51 -12.23 -7.12
N LYS A 153 12.53 -12.93 -7.66
CA LYS A 153 12.33 -14.12 -8.52
C LYS A 153 11.63 -15.27 -7.80
N ASP A 154 11.76 -15.36 -6.47
CA ASP A 154 11.17 -16.47 -5.69
C ASP A 154 9.74 -16.15 -5.26
N TYR A 155 9.37 -14.87 -5.27
CA TYR A 155 8.09 -14.38 -4.77
C TYR A 155 7.06 -14.10 -5.87
N VAL A 156 7.46 -13.45 -6.97
CA VAL A 156 6.54 -13.08 -8.06
C VAL A 156 6.99 -13.55 -9.43
N LYS A 157 6.00 -13.75 -10.30
CA LYS A 157 6.13 -13.78 -11.76
C LYS A 157 5.58 -12.49 -12.32
N ILE A 158 6.30 -11.85 -13.22
CA ILE A 158 5.92 -10.54 -13.77
C ILE A 158 5.46 -10.71 -15.21
N SER A 159 4.26 -10.25 -15.51
CA SER A 159 3.76 -10.06 -16.87
C SER A 159 3.68 -8.58 -17.22
N TYR A 160 3.59 -8.27 -18.51
CA TYR A 160 3.43 -6.89 -18.96
C TYR A 160 2.32 -6.75 -19.99
N GLU A 161 1.76 -5.55 -20.04
CA GLU A 161 0.89 -5.05 -21.11
C GLU A 161 1.39 -3.69 -21.58
N LEU A 162 1.56 -3.53 -22.88
CA LEU A 162 1.75 -2.23 -23.52
C LEU A 162 0.42 -1.81 -24.13
N THR A 163 -0.06 -0.64 -23.74
CA THR A 163 -1.27 -0.07 -24.33
C THR A 163 -0.94 1.15 -25.17
N GLN A 164 -1.72 1.38 -26.22
CA GLN A 164 -1.76 2.61 -26.99
C GLN A 164 -3.21 3.10 -27.06
N ASP A 165 -3.45 4.32 -26.63
CA ASP A 165 -4.78 4.97 -26.59
C ASP A 165 -5.87 4.08 -25.93
N GLY A 166 -5.48 3.36 -24.87
CA GLY A 166 -6.36 2.48 -24.09
C GLY A 166 -6.48 1.04 -24.63
N LEU A 167 -5.93 0.73 -25.79
CA LEU A 167 -5.96 -0.63 -26.37
C LEU A 167 -4.64 -1.36 -26.11
N VAL A 168 -4.73 -2.62 -25.66
CA VAL A 168 -3.55 -3.48 -25.48
C VAL A 168 -3.00 -3.86 -26.86
N ILE A 169 -1.77 -3.44 -27.17
CA ILE A 169 -1.08 -3.71 -28.44
C ILE A 169 0.05 -4.76 -28.32
N SER A 170 0.55 -4.99 -27.11
CA SER A 170 1.54 -6.03 -26.81
C SER A 170 1.38 -6.52 -25.39
N LYS A 171 1.63 -7.81 -25.15
CA LYS A 171 1.67 -8.42 -23.83
C LYS A 171 2.63 -9.59 -23.79
N GLY A 172 3.13 -9.90 -22.60
CA GLY A 172 4.02 -11.04 -22.41
C GLY A 172 4.42 -11.24 -20.97
N ILE A 173 5.41 -12.06 -20.74
CA ILE A 173 5.96 -12.39 -19.45
C ILE A 173 7.43 -11.98 -19.45
N LEU A 174 7.90 -11.32 -18.39
CA LEU A 174 9.31 -11.05 -18.20
C LEU A 174 10.06 -12.35 -17.88
N PRO A 175 11.29 -12.53 -18.41
CA PRO A 175 12.17 -13.56 -17.89
C PRO A 175 12.36 -13.40 -16.38
N GLU A 176 12.52 -14.49 -15.69
CA GLU A 176 12.87 -14.43 -14.26
C GLU A 176 14.29 -13.88 -14.09
N PHE A 177 14.45 -12.99 -13.13
CA PHE A 177 15.73 -12.41 -12.78
C PHE A 177 15.76 -12.11 -11.28
N SER A 178 16.95 -12.22 -10.70
CA SER A 178 17.16 -12.01 -9.27
C SER A 178 17.19 -10.52 -8.96
N VAL A 179 16.44 -10.15 -7.93
CA VAL A 179 16.53 -8.84 -7.26
C VAL A 179 16.49 -9.13 -5.77
N ALA A 180 17.65 -9.05 -5.12
CA ALA A 180 17.78 -9.30 -3.69
C ALA A 180 16.92 -8.32 -2.86
N PRO A 181 16.57 -8.66 -1.60
CA PRO A 181 15.92 -7.74 -0.68
C PRO A 181 16.63 -6.39 -0.63
N HIS A 182 15.83 -5.30 -0.65
CA HIS A 182 16.29 -3.91 -0.69
C HIS A 182 17.28 -3.57 -1.82
N GLY A 183 17.37 -4.42 -2.83
CA GLY A 183 18.28 -4.26 -3.95
C GLY A 183 17.61 -3.85 -5.25
N GLU A 184 18.46 -3.49 -6.22
CA GLU A 184 18.05 -3.26 -7.60
C GLU A 184 18.48 -4.42 -8.50
N GLY A 185 17.64 -4.73 -9.48
CA GLY A 185 17.95 -5.73 -10.50
C GLY A 185 17.57 -5.25 -11.90
N LYS A 186 18.28 -5.74 -12.88
CA LYS A 186 18.10 -5.38 -14.28
C LYS A 186 17.65 -6.56 -15.10
N THR A 187 16.73 -6.30 -16.02
CA THR A 187 16.31 -7.25 -17.05
C THR A 187 16.14 -6.53 -18.38
N ASN A 188 15.91 -7.28 -19.44
CA ASN A 188 15.66 -6.70 -20.74
C ASN A 188 14.21 -6.96 -21.18
N LEU A 189 13.49 -5.89 -21.46
CA LEU A 189 12.14 -5.90 -22.01
C LEU A 189 12.13 -5.05 -23.27
N LYS A 190 12.61 -5.61 -24.37
CA LYS A 190 12.60 -4.93 -25.65
C LYS A 190 11.26 -5.09 -26.34
N ILE A 191 10.48 -4.03 -26.32
CA ILE A 191 9.15 -3.93 -26.94
C ILE A 191 9.13 -2.76 -27.94
N ASN A 192 8.35 -2.90 -28.99
CA ASN A 192 8.16 -1.80 -29.94
C ASN A 192 7.12 -0.82 -29.40
N VAL A 193 7.55 0.34 -28.91
CA VAL A 193 6.68 1.40 -28.44
C VAL A 193 6.36 2.34 -29.59
N PRO A 194 5.08 2.50 -29.98
CA PRO A 194 4.69 3.42 -31.03
C PRO A 194 5.14 4.85 -30.75
N GLU A 195 5.48 5.59 -31.80
CA GLU A 195 5.84 7.00 -31.69
C GLU A 195 4.62 7.93 -31.50
N ASN A 196 3.46 7.45 -31.94
CA ASN A 196 2.21 8.21 -31.89
C ASN A 196 1.27 7.64 -30.83
N GLY A 197 0.37 8.48 -30.30
CA GLY A 197 -0.63 8.11 -29.28
C GLY A 197 -0.05 8.12 -27.87
N LYS A 198 -0.91 7.80 -26.88
CA LYS A 198 -0.53 7.69 -25.48
C LYS A 198 -0.22 6.22 -25.16
N CYS A 199 1.06 5.94 -24.93
CA CYS A 199 1.50 4.59 -24.61
C CYS A 199 1.79 4.44 -23.11
N TYR A 200 1.30 3.32 -22.52
CA TYR A 200 1.56 2.96 -21.13
C TYR A 200 2.06 1.53 -21.07
N LEU A 201 3.18 1.34 -20.35
CA LEU A 201 3.69 0.02 -20.00
C LEU A 201 3.24 -0.31 -18.59
N LYS A 202 2.38 -1.33 -18.46
CA LYS A 202 1.91 -1.86 -17.19
C LYS A 202 2.64 -3.14 -16.86
N LEU A 203 3.23 -3.22 -15.68
CA LEU A 203 3.74 -4.45 -15.10
C LEU A 203 2.71 -5.03 -14.13
N ILE A 204 2.51 -6.33 -14.18
CA ILE A 204 1.54 -7.05 -13.36
C ILE A 204 2.29 -8.13 -12.60
N TYR A 205 2.25 -8.04 -11.26
CA TYR A 205 2.91 -8.98 -10.36
C TYR A 205 1.94 -10.07 -9.95
N HIS A 206 2.31 -11.32 -10.19
CA HIS A 206 1.56 -12.50 -9.82
C HIS A 206 2.33 -13.27 -8.77
N LEU A 207 1.72 -13.54 -7.61
CA LEU A 207 2.34 -14.36 -6.57
C LEU A 207 2.63 -15.76 -7.12
N LYS A 208 3.80 -16.31 -6.79
CA LYS A 208 4.19 -17.69 -7.14
C LYS A 208 3.61 -18.72 -6.19
N LYS A 209 3.28 -18.31 -4.97
CA LYS A 209 2.65 -19.15 -3.94
C LYS A 209 1.37 -18.46 -3.49
N GLU A 210 0.34 -19.24 -3.22
CA GLU A 210 -0.84 -18.75 -2.51
C GLU A 210 -0.45 -18.45 -1.05
N LEU A 211 -0.99 -17.32 -0.52
CA LEU A 211 -0.77 -16.89 0.86
C LEU A 211 -1.84 -17.51 1.76
#